data_ae201d7c35b21d41e589c5974304ce19
#
_entry.id   ae201d7c35b21d41e589c5974304ce19
#
_cell.length_a   1.000
_cell.length_b   1.000
_cell.length_c   1.000
_cell.angle_alpha   90.00
_cell.angle_beta   90.00
_cell.angle_gamma   90.00
#
_symmetry.space_group_name_H-M   'P 1'
#
loop_
_entity.id
_entity.type
_entity.pdbx_description
1 polymer ?
#
loop_
_entity_poly.entity_id
_entity_poly.type
_entity_poly.pdbx_seq_one_letter_code
_entity_poly.pdbx_strand_id
1 'polypeptide(L)'
;MTAPQMSLMYIHGFNSSPASHKAGLLRSVFEQAGCPERLIVPALPPSPRLAMAELDAAIAGAGPVALLGSSLGGFYATWLAEHHDLKAAIVNPAVRPWRLLDKYTGIQHNYHTGEAYQFDPVWLEQLRRYEVTEITQPENLLLLTQTGDETLNWEDGWDYYGDC
;
A
#
# COMPACT_ATOMS: atom_id res chain seq x y z
N MET A 1 -12.18 0.34 -31.28
CA MET A 1 -12.27 -0.07 -29.83
C MET A 1 -11.20 0.68 -29.09
N THR A 2 -11.56 1.52 -28.14
CA THR A 2 -10.59 2.18 -27.24
C THR A 2 -9.97 1.09 -26.36
N ALA A 3 -8.64 1.11 -26.22
CA ALA A 3 -7.97 0.23 -25.27
C ALA A 3 -8.60 0.39 -23.87
N PRO A 4 -8.72 -0.69 -23.09
CA PRO A 4 -9.26 -0.58 -21.73
C PRO A 4 -8.40 0.41 -20.94
N GLN A 5 -9.06 1.41 -20.36
CA GLN A 5 -8.36 2.44 -19.61
C GLN A 5 -7.92 1.86 -18.26
N MET A 6 -6.64 2.06 -17.93
CA MET A 6 -6.05 1.59 -16.67
C MET A 6 -6.55 2.42 -15.49
N SER A 7 -6.96 1.77 -14.42
CA SER A 7 -7.27 2.39 -13.13
C SER A 7 -6.02 2.48 -12.25
N LEU A 8 -6.03 3.37 -11.27
CA LEU A 8 -5.03 3.45 -10.22
C LEU A 8 -5.66 3.03 -8.88
N MET A 9 -5.09 2.05 -8.22
CA MET A 9 -5.48 1.67 -6.85
C MET A 9 -4.47 2.25 -5.86
N TYR A 10 -4.95 3.13 -4.97
CA TYR A 10 -4.14 3.65 -3.89
C TYR A 10 -4.32 2.85 -2.61
N ILE A 11 -3.21 2.34 -2.08
CA ILE A 11 -3.14 1.50 -0.89
C ILE A 11 -2.51 2.33 0.24
N HIS A 12 -3.33 2.72 1.22
CA HIS A 12 -2.90 3.57 2.33
C HIS A 12 -2.10 2.79 3.39
N GLY A 13 -1.45 3.52 4.29
CA GLY A 13 -0.59 2.96 5.32
C GLY A 13 -1.30 2.53 6.61
N PHE A 14 -0.49 2.20 7.60
CA PHE A 14 -0.92 1.82 8.95
C PHE A 14 -1.71 2.95 9.63
N ASN A 15 -2.79 2.59 10.33
CA ASN A 15 -3.69 3.54 11.01
C ASN A 15 -4.26 4.65 10.11
N SER A 16 -4.26 4.43 8.80
CA SER A 16 -4.76 5.38 7.81
C SER A 16 -6.11 4.94 7.23
N SER A 17 -6.64 5.71 6.28
CA SER A 17 -7.94 5.45 5.67
C SER A 17 -8.03 6.07 4.27
N PRO A 18 -9.11 5.78 3.52
CA PRO A 18 -9.41 6.49 2.28
C PRO A 18 -9.59 8.02 2.43
N ALA A 19 -9.77 8.53 3.66
CA ALA A 19 -9.83 9.96 3.95
C ALA A 19 -8.46 10.61 4.20
N SER A 20 -7.36 9.88 4.00
CA SER A 20 -6.01 10.40 4.18
C SER A 20 -5.69 11.57 3.24
N HIS A 21 -4.74 12.41 3.65
CA HIS A 21 -4.29 13.54 2.83
C HIS A 21 -3.83 13.11 1.42
N LYS A 22 -3.04 12.05 1.32
CA LYS A 22 -2.58 11.52 0.03
C LYS A 22 -3.74 11.05 -0.85
N ALA A 23 -4.73 10.37 -0.27
CA ALA A 23 -5.93 9.96 -1.01
C ALA A 23 -6.72 11.19 -1.51
N GLY A 24 -6.81 12.24 -0.69
CA GLY A 24 -7.44 13.51 -1.08
C GLY A 24 -6.74 14.19 -2.25
N LEU A 25 -5.39 14.24 -2.24
CA LEU A 25 -4.61 14.77 -3.35
C LEU A 25 -4.85 13.99 -4.64
N LEU A 26 -4.82 12.65 -4.57
CA LEU A 26 -5.08 11.80 -5.73
C LEU A 26 -6.50 12.03 -6.29
N ARG A 27 -7.53 12.11 -5.44
CA ARG A 27 -8.90 12.43 -5.89
C ARG A 27 -8.93 13.75 -6.65
N SER A 28 -8.30 14.80 -6.11
CA SER A 28 -8.25 16.10 -6.78
C SER A 28 -7.59 16.02 -8.18
N VAL A 29 -6.52 15.24 -8.31
CA VAL A 29 -5.84 15.02 -9.59
C VAL A 29 -6.76 14.30 -10.59
N PHE A 30 -7.43 13.24 -10.17
CA PHE A 30 -8.32 12.45 -11.02
C PHE A 30 -9.60 13.23 -11.40
N GLU A 31 -10.13 14.05 -10.49
CA GLU A 31 -11.26 14.95 -10.76
C GLU A 31 -10.86 16.02 -11.81
N GLN A 32 -9.70 16.65 -11.65
CA GLN A 32 -9.20 17.63 -12.62
C GLN A 32 -8.92 17.00 -13.99
N ALA A 33 -8.50 15.75 -14.01
CA ALA A 33 -8.30 14.99 -15.25
C ALA A 33 -9.61 14.49 -15.88
N GLY A 34 -10.76 14.68 -15.22
CA GLY A 34 -12.08 14.25 -15.72
C GLY A 34 -12.30 12.73 -15.70
N CYS A 35 -11.59 12.01 -14.83
CA CYS A 35 -11.69 10.55 -14.73
C CYS A 35 -11.68 10.05 -13.25
N PRO A 36 -12.53 10.61 -12.35
CA PRO A 36 -12.52 10.26 -10.94
C PRO A 36 -12.83 8.78 -10.69
N GLU A 37 -13.59 8.13 -11.57
CA GLU A 37 -13.96 6.71 -11.51
C GLU A 37 -12.77 5.76 -11.68
N ARG A 38 -11.63 6.27 -12.16
CA ARG A 38 -10.41 5.49 -12.36
C ARG A 38 -9.52 5.42 -11.11
N LEU A 39 -9.85 6.16 -10.07
CA LEU A 39 -9.14 6.07 -8.78
C LEU A 39 -9.91 5.14 -7.84
N ILE A 40 -9.25 4.09 -7.40
CA ILE A 40 -9.76 3.11 -6.44
C ILE A 40 -8.99 3.30 -5.13
N VAL A 41 -9.68 3.52 -4.03
CA VAL A 41 -9.08 3.68 -2.70
C VAL A 41 -9.82 2.78 -1.71
N PRO A 42 -9.43 1.50 -1.57
CA PRO A 42 -10.10 0.59 -0.66
C PRO A 42 -9.94 1.02 0.81
N ALA A 43 -10.97 0.84 1.60
CA ALA A 43 -10.87 0.91 3.05
C ALA A 43 -10.31 -0.42 3.57
N LEU A 44 -9.14 -0.37 4.20
CA LEU A 44 -8.46 -1.58 4.64
C LEU A 44 -8.74 -1.85 6.13
N PRO A 45 -9.18 -3.06 6.48
CA PRO A 45 -9.26 -3.46 7.88
C PRO A 45 -7.86 -3.55 8.50
N PRO A 46 -7.73 -3.40 9.83
CA PRO A 46 -6.43 -3.40 10.50
C PRO A 46 -5.67 -4.74 10.40
N SER A 47 -6.39 -5.86 10.30
CA SER A 47 -5.79 -7.20 10.15
C SER A 47 -5.12 -7.35 8.78
N PRO A 48 -3.81 -7.68 8.70
CA PRO A 48 -3.11 -7.83 7.42
C PRO A 48 -3.75 -8.86 6.49
N ARG A 49 -4.18 -9.99 7.03
CA ARG A 49 -4.86 -11.04 6.27
C ARG A 49 -6.17 -10.55 5.64
N LEU A 50 -6.95 -9.77 6.39
CA LEU A 50 -8.21 -9.23 5.88
C LEU A 50 -7.96 -8.08 4.91
N ALA A 51 -6.96 -7.23 5.16
CA ALA A 51 -6.56 -6.16 4.25
C ALA A 51 -6.12 -6.73 2.89
N MET A 52 -5.30 -7.78 2.88
CA MET A 52 -4.88 -8.43 1.64
C MET A 52 -6.04 -9.10 0.90
N ALA A 53 -6.97 -9.73 1.62
CA ALA A 53 -8.17 -10.29 0.99
C ALA A 53 -9.05 -9.21 0.34
N GLU A 54 -9.18 -8.04 0.97
CA GLU A 54 -9.90 -6.89 0.40
C GLU A 54 -9.19 -6.35 -0.85
N LEU A 55 -7.87 -6.25 -0.82
CA LEU A 55 -7.07 -5.80 -1.97
C LEU A 55 -7.15 -6.79 -3.14
N ASP A 56 -7.05 -8.09 -2.89
CA ASP A 56 -7.22 -9.12 -3.93
C ASP A 56 -8.61 -9.05 -4.57
N ALA A 57 -9.66 -8.89 -3.77
CA ALA A 57 -11.02 -8.73 -4.28
C ALA A 57 -11.18 -7.45 -5.11
N ALA A 58 -10.59 -6.33 -4.66
CA ALA A 58 -10.62 -5.06 -5.37
C ALA A 58 -9.85 -5.14 -6.72
N ILE A 59 -8.71 -5.81 -6.77
CA ILE A 59 -7.95 -6.05 -8.00
C ILE A 59 -8.77 -6.88 -8.97
N ALA A 60 -9.40 -7.97 -8.51
CA ALA A 60 -10.21 -8.84 -9.34
C ALA A 60 -11.41 -8.10 -9.98
N GLY A 61 -11.94 -7.08 -9.31
CA GLY A 61 -13.07 -6.27 -9.80
C GLY A 61 -12.68 -5.06 -10.67
N ALA A 62 -11.40 -4.66 -10.66
CA ALA A 62 -10.98 -3.38 -11.22
C ALA A 62 -10.73 -3.37 -12.74
N GLY A 63 -10.57 -4.54 -13.39
CA GLY A 63 -10.02 -4.63 -14.73
C GLY A 63 -8.53 -4.26 -14.76
N PRO A 64 -8.01 -3.63 -15.83
CA PRO A 64 -6.61 -3.18 -15.85
C PRO A 64 -6.33 -2.16 -14.74
N VAL A 65 -5.38 -2.46 -13.84
CA VAL A 65 -5.07 -1.63 -12.68
C VAL A 65 -3.56 -1.55 -12.45
N ALA A 66 -3.08 -0.37 -12.06
CA ALA A 66 -1.76 -0.17 -11.48
C ALA A 66 -1.92 0.20 -10.00
N LEU A 67 -0.89 -0.07 -9.20
CA LEU A 67 -0.90 0.15 -7.77
C LEU A 67 -0.07 1.38 -7.38
N LEU A 68 -0.50 2.07 -6.34
CA LEU A 68 0.28 3.09 -5.65
C LEU A 68 0.18 2.83 -4.16
N GLY A 69 1.25 2.35 -3.54
CA GLY A 69 1.27 2.02 -2.13
C GLY A 69 2.14 2.97 -1.31
N SER A 70 1.68 3.41 -0.15
CA SER A 70 2.43 4.28 0.75
C SER A 70 2.65 3.61 2.11
N SER A 71 3.89 3.64 2.61
CA SER A 71 4.27 3.05 3.89
C SER A 71 3.93 1.54 3.95
N LEU A 72 3.08 1.10 4.89
CA LEU A 72 2.57 -0.28 4.92
C LEU A 72 1.84 -0.66 3.62
N GLY A 73 1.14 0.30 3.01
CA GLY A 73 0.52 0.11 1.70
C GLY A 73 1.54 -0.18 0.59
N GLY A 74 2.75 0.36 0.70
CA GLY A 74 3.87 0.04 -0.19
C GLY A 74 4.34 -1.41 -0.05
N PHE A 75 4.38 -1.92 1.17
CA PHE A 75 4.66 -3.32 1.46
C PHE A 75 3.62 -4.26 0.80
N TYR A 76 2.33 -3.95 0.98
CA TYR A 76 1.26 -4.71 0.33
C TYR A 76 1.30 -4.62 -1.20
N ALA A 77 1.54 -3.41 -1.74
CA ALA A 77 1.63 -3.20 -3.18
C ALA A 77 2.76 -4.00 -3.82
N THR A 78 3.89 -4.15 -3.14
CA THR A 78 5.03 -4.96 -3.62
C THR A 78 4.64 -6.42 -3.76
N TRP A 79 4.02 -7.00 -2.74
CA TRP A 79 3.56 -8.39 -2.80
C TRP A 79 2.51 -8.60 -3.90
N LEU A 80 1.54 -7.69 -4.00
CA LEU A 80 0.49 -7.75 -5.01
C LEU A 80 1.04 -7.60 -6.43
N ALA A 81 2.01 -6.71 -6.64
CA ALA A 81 2.67 -6.52 -7.93
C ALA A 81 3.37 -7.81 -8.39
N GLU A 82 4.15 -8.45 -7.52
CA GLU A 82 4.82 -9.72 -7.80
C GLU A 82 3.84 -10.87 -8.07
N HIS A 83 2.72 -10.95 -7.33
CA HIS A 83 1.77 -12.06 -7.44
C HIS A 83 0.76 -11.92 -8.58
N HIS A 84 0.43 -10.71 -8.97
CA HIS A 84 -0.56 -10.44 -10.03
C HIS A 84 0.06 -9.87 -11.31
N ASP A 85 1.39 -9.79 -11.39
CA ASP A 85 2.10 -9.17 -12.53
C ASP A 85 1.59 -7.74 -12.83
N LEU A 86 1.55 -6.91 -11.79
CA LEU A 86 1.05 -5.53 -11.85
C LEU A 86 2.18 -4.52 -11.71
N LYS A 87 2.00 -3.37 -12.34
CA LYS A 87 2.87 -2.21 -12.09
C LYS A 87 2.49 -1.52 -10.79
N ALA A 88 3.50 -1.14 -9.99
CA ALA A 88 3.30 -0.44 -8.74
C ALA A 88 4.32 0.68 -8.52
N ALA A 89 3.83 1.82 -8.07
CA ALA A 89 4.67 2.87 -7.48
C ALA A 89 4.64 2.71 -5.95
N ILE A 90 5.82 2.68 -5.34
CA ILE A 90 6.03 2.41 -3.93
C ILE A 90 6.59 3.68 -3.28
N VAL A 91 5.80 4.28 -2.39
CA VAL A 91 6.13 5.56 -1.75
C VAL A 91 6.52 5.35 -0.30
N ASN A 92 7.75 5.69 0.07
CA ASN A 92 8.28 5.54 1.42
C ASN A 92 7.84 4.21 2.06
N PRO A 93 8.22 3.05 1.48
CA PRO A 93 7.71 1.76 1.89
C PRO A 93 8.20 1.34 3.28
N ALA A 94 7.33 0.65 4.01
CA ALA A 94 7.72 -0.09 5.20
C ALA A 94 8.38 -1.41 4.75
N VAL A 95 9.70 -1.48 4.83
CA VAL A 95 10.47 -2.72 4.63
C VAL A 95 10.46 -3.49 5.94
N ARG A 96 10.03 -4.74 5.94
CA ARG A 96 9.87 -5.58 7.15
C ARG A 96 8.96 -4.93 8.21
N PRO A 97 7.69 -4.63 7.89
CA PRO A 97 6.79 -3.91 8.77
C PRO A 97 6.54 -4.60 10.12
N TRP A 98 6.71 -5.90 10.23
CA TRP A 98 6.60 -6.63 11.52
C TRP A 98 7.62 -6.17 12.57
N ARG A 99 8.78 -5.66 12.16
CA ARG A 99 9.76 -5.08 13.08
C ARG A 99 9.38 -3.67 13.53
N LEU A 100 8.78 -2.92 12.62
CA LEU A 100 8.37 -1.53 12.88
C LEU A 100 7.11 -1.47 13.73
N LEU A 101 6.17 -2.42 13.53
CA LEU A 101 4.86 -2.42 14.14
C LEU A 101 4.79 -3.19 15.46
N ASP A 102 5.82 -3.91 15.87
CA ASP A 102 5.86 -4.65 17.13
C ASP A 102 5.52 -3.76 18.35
N LYS A 103 6.06 -2.54 18.37
CA LYS A 103 5.79 -1.56 19.42
C LYS A 103 4.35 -1.02 19.47
N TYR A 104 3.54 -1.31 18.46
CA TYR A 104 2.15 -0.88 18.36
C TYR A 104 1.14 -1.96 18.76
N THR A 105 1.60 -3.12 19.27
CA THR A 105 0.69 -4.14 19.80
C THR A 105 -0.15 -3.58 20.96
N GLY A 106 -1.42 -3.97 21.01
CA GLY A 106 -2.37 -3.43 21.98
C GLY A 106 -3.41 -2.52 21.36
N ILE A 107 -3.98 -1.60 22.13
CA ILE A 107 -5.03 -0.68 21.67
C ILE A 107 -4.43 0.37 20.74
N GLN A 108 -4.98 0.47 19.56
CA GLN A 108 -4.64 1.46 18.54
C GLN A 108 -5.87 2.26 18.14
N HIS A 109 -5.65 3.41 17.52
CA HIS A 109 -6.71 4.26 16.97
C HIS A 109 -6.38 4.60 15.52
N ASN A 110 -7.37 4.52 14.65
CA ASN A 110 -7.22 5.02 13.29
C ASN A 110 -7.06 6.54 13.33
N TYR A 111 -6.05 7.07 12.65
CA TYR A 111 -5.72 8.51 12.69
C TYR A 111 -6.78 9.43 12.06
N HIS A 112 -7.62 8.88 11.18
CA HIS A 112 -8.63 9.67 10.46
C HIS A 112 -10.05 9.43 10.97
N THR A 113 -10.38 8.19 11.36
CA THR A 113 -11.72 7.83 11.84
C THR A 113 -11.85 7.89 13.36
N GLY A 114 -10.72 7.83 14.09
CA GLY A 114 -10.68 7.72 15.55
C GLY A 114 -11.12 6.36 16.08
N GLU A 115 -11.48 5.40 15.20
CA GLU A 115 -11.91 4.08 15.60
C GLU A 115 -10.81 3.35 16.37
N ALA A 116 -11.16 2.83 17.54
CA ALA A 116 -10.27 2.03 18.37
C ALA A 116 -10.34 0.56 17.98
N TYR A 117 -9.17 -0.10 17.97
CA TYR A 117 -9.08 -1.53 17.72
C TYR A 117 -7.91 -2.14 18.49
N GLN A 118 -7.96 -3.45 18.71
CA GLN A 118 -6.88 -4.20 19.33
C GLN A 118 -5.92 -4.68 18.24
N PHE A 119 -4.66 -4.20 18.24
CA PHE A 119 -3.62 -4.76 17.40
C PHE A 119 -3.13 -6.07 18.01
N ASP A 120 -3.48 -7.18 17.38
CA ASP A 120 -3.12 -8.51 17.84
C ASP A 120 -1.68 -8.85 17.44
N PRO A 121 -0.81 -9.31 18.36
CA PRO A 121 0.55 -9.76 18.03
C PRO A 121 0.64 -10.78 16.89
N VAL A 122 -0.38 -11.61 16.69
CA VAL A 122 -0.46 -12.58 15.58
C VAL A 122 -0.42 -11.89 14.21
N TRP A 123 -0.78 -10.61 14.13
CA TRP A 123 -0.72 -9.84 12.87
C TRP A 123 0.71 -9.60 12.39
N LEU A 124 1.69 -9.58 13.28
CA LEU A 124 3.11 -9.51 12.90
C LEU A 124 3.52 -10.75 12.10
N GLU A 125 3.02 -11.93 12.50
CA GLU A 125 3.25 -13.17 11.75
C GLU A 125 2.46 -13.19 10.43
N GLN A 126 1.27 -12.59 10.40
CA GLN A 126 0.53 -12.42 9.15
C GLN A 126 1.30 -11.55 8.16
N LEU A 127 1.91 -10.44 8.61
CA LEU A 127 2.75 -9.58 7.78
C LEU A 127 3.93 -10.36 7.17
N ARG A 128 4.62 -11.18 7.95
CA ARG A 128 5.75 -11.98 7.45
C ARG A 128 5.39 -12.90 6.29
N ARG A 129 4.15 -13.35 6.21
CA ARG A 129 3.67 -14.20 5.11
C ARG A 129 3.60 -13.47 3.78
N TYR A 130 3.55 -12.15 3.81
CA TYR A 130 3.53 -11.29 2.63
C TYR A 130 4.90 -10.66 2.33
N GLU A 131 5.97 -11.18 2.96
CA GLU A 131 7.32 -10.75 2.63
C GLU A 131 7.68 -11.22 1.21
N VAL A 132 8.11 -10.29 0.38
CA VAL A 132 8.79 -10.59 -0.88
C VAL A 132 10.28 -10.63 -0.58
N THR A 133 10.85 -11.82 -0.54
CA THR A 133 12.27 -12.02 -0.22
C THR A 133 13.18 -11.67 -1.38
N GLU A 134 12.67 -11.77 -2.60
CA GLU A 134 13.37 -11.45 -3.84
C GLU A 134 12.38 -10.83 -4.82
N ILE A 135 12.68 -9.63 -5.30
CA ILE A 135 11.92 -8.96 -6.36
C ILE A 135 12.32 -9.58 -7.68
N THR A 136 11.38 -10.25 -8.35
CA THR A 136 11.62 -10.97 -9.60
C THR A 136 11.29 -10.14 -10.84
N GLN A 137 10.52 -9.06 -10.67
CA GLN A 137 10.05 -8.17 -11.74
C GLN A 137 10.34 -6.70 -11.38
N PRO A 138 11.62 -6.29 -11.26
CA PRO A 138 11.97 -4.93 -10.84
C PRO A 138 11.45 -3.86 -11.82
N GLU A 139 11.26 -4.18 -13.10
CA GLU A 139 10.69 -3.32 -14.13
C GLU A 139 9.21 -2.96 -13.91
N ASN A 140 8.53 -3.69 -13.04
CA ASN A 140 7.16 -3.40 -12.65
C ASN A 140 7.07 -2.45 -11.45
N LEU A 141 8.18 -2.18 -10.77
CA LEU A 141 8.21 -1.36 -9.57
C LEU A 141 8.89 -0.01 -9.80
N LEU A 142 8.33 1.03 -9.21
CA LEU A 142 8.93 2.38 -9.14
C LEU A 142 9.04 2.80 -7.69
N LEU A 143 10.26 2.93 -7.18
CA LEU A 143 10.49 3.45 -5.83
C LEU A 143 10.48 4.98 -5.82
N LEU A 144 9.68 5.55 -4.93
CA LEU A 144 9.66 6.97 -4.59
C LEU A 144 9.93 7.13 -3.10
N THR A 145 11.14 7.54 -2.75
CA THR A 145 11.52 7.70 -1.35
C THR A 145 11.94 9.12 -1.03
N GLN A 146 11.67 9.56 0.19
CA GLN A 146 12.01 10.88 0.71
C GLN A 146 13.05 10.74 1.82
N THR A 147 14.18 11.41 1.68
CA THR A 147 15.26 11.40 2.68
C THR A 147 14.89 12.09 3.99
N GLY A 148 13.83 12.89 3.99
CA GLY A 148 13.30 13.59 5.16
C GLY A 148 12.13 12.89 5.85
N ASP A 149 11.87 11.62 5.57
CA ASP A 149 10.85 10.85 6.28
C ASP A 149 11.32 10.58 7.72
N GLU A 150 10.57 11.10 8.71
CA GLU A 150 10.92 10.96 10.13
C GLU A 150 10.51 9.61 10.73
N THR A 151 9.66 8.86 10.02
CA THR A 151 9.08 7.60 10.49
C THR A 151 9.81 6.38 9.97
N LEU A 152 10.21 6.44 8.69
CA LEU A 152 10.84 5.33 7.98
C LEU A 152 12.21 5.76 7.46
N ASN A 153 13.23 4.93 7.71
CA ASN A 153 14.55 5.16 7.14
C ASN A 153 14.50 4.90 5.63
N TRP A 154 14.77 5.93 4.84
CA TRP A 154 14.77 5.85 3.38
C TRP A 154 15.83 4.87 2.84
N GLU A 155 16.95 4.68 3.56
CA GLU A 155 18.02 3.75 3.19
C GLU A 155 17.52 2.31 3.15
N ASP A 156 16.63 1.92 4.06
CA ASP A 156 16.02 0.58 4.06
C ASP A 156 15.25 0.33 2.76
N GLY A 157 14.51 1.34 2.30
CA GLY A 157 13.81 1.29 1.01
C GLY A 157 14.79 1.22 -0.16
N TRP A 158 15.82 2.05 -0.14
CA TRP A 158 16.84 2.05 -1.18
C TRP A 158 17.57 0.71 -1.29
N ASP A 159 18.00 0.14 -0.17
CA ASP A 159 18.72 -1.14 -0.14
C ASP A 159 17.85 -2.30 -0.62
N TYR A 160 16.54 -2.26 -0.33
CA TYR A 160 15.62 -3.32 -0.72
C TYR A 160 15.13 -3.22 -2.16
N TYR A 161 14.87 -2.01 -2.66
CA TYR A 161 14.30 -1.74 -4.00
C TYR A 161 15.32 -1.20 -5.00
N GLY A 162 16.61 -1.18 -4.68
CA GLY A 162 17.62 -0.44 -5.42
C GLY A 162 17.78 -0.79 -6.92
N ASP A 163 17.24 -1.92 -7.35
CA ASP A 163 17.24 -2.36 -8.76
C ASP A 163 15.92 -2.02 -9.49
N CYS A 164 15.00 -1.28 -8.86
CA CYS A 164 13.68 -0.93 -9.39
C CYS A 164 13.67 0.46 -10.05
#